data_f0d4e2792d5c7756edee8b1c8fb3896e
#
_entry.id   f0d4e2792d5c7756edee8b1c8fb3896e
#
_cell.length_a   1.000
_cell.length_b   1.000
_cell.length_c   1.000
_cell.angle_alpha   90.00
_cell.angle_beta   90.00
_cell.angle_gamma   90.00
#
_symmetry.space_group_name_H-M   'P 1'
#
loop_
_entity.id
_entity.type
_entity.pdbx_description
1 polymer ?
#
loop_
_entity_poly.entity_id
_entity_poly.type
_entity_poly.pdbx_seq_one_letter_code
_entity_poly.pdbx_strand_id
1 'polypeptide(L)'
;MFRFSRGALTGIGKTYLAAFDSREYRRILFVAHREEILKQAEKSFKNVRPMSERGFFIGTQKDTTKDIIFASVQSLGKNDSLKLFQPDYFDYIIVDEFHHAVAQNYQNIIQYFKPKFLLGLTETPERLDSKYVLAICDYNLVYEAPLKKAINQGWLVPFRYYAIFDETVNYETIDYRNGKYQTTQLEEALSIHKRADLIFSHYKKYRSTRAMGFCMSKHHAEFMADYFVKHGVSACAVYSGDEGVHNTAREKALSKLVKGEINVIFSVDMFNEGLDIASLDMVMMLRPTESPTIFLQQLGRGLRLYKDKHYLNVLDFIGNYKKANFSPYLMTGASKSQFKKASDVIKEDSLLPEDCIMDFDFRLIDLFEKMDHSSIKIEKLLVEEYERIKAELGHRPSRTELFTYMDETIYLNIKSKAKINPFKNYLNFLKNQNDLSDEEIAWLDTPAVNFINMIEKTSMSKTYKLPTILAFIKNGRLELKINDDDLYESFNDFYSHGSNAVDLLRDKNSQTFKEWGKAEYVKLARKNPVHFLCQSESEIFSSDEEFMYLTNSLAPYQENLLFIQHIKDAIELRKQEFYKNRLEKLESK
;
A
#
# COMPACT_ATOMS: atom_id res chain seq x y z
N MET A 1 -16.41 6.86 12.99
CA MET A 1 -15.30 7.74 12.56
C MET A 1 -14.11 6.86 12.28
N PHE A 2 -13.60 6.85 11.04
CA PHE A 2 -12.44 6.02 10.66
C PHE A 2 -11.16 6.75 11.02
N ARG A 3 -10.19 6.06 11.60
CA ARG A 3 -8.85 6.58 11.88
C ARG A 3 -7.82 5.56 11.45
N PHE A 4 -6.67 6.02 10.95
CA PHE A 4 -5.62 5.20 10.39
C PHE A 4 -4.26 5.61 10.92
N SER A 5 -3.40 4.63 11.25
CA SER A 5 -2.01 4.87 11.65
C SER A 5 -1.10 4.58 10.47
N ARG A 6 -0.49 5.60 9.90
CA ARG A 6 0.43 5.47 8.76
C ARG A 6 1.86 5.24 9.28
N GLY A 7 2.61 4.32 8.64
CA GLY A 7 4.07 4.26 8.74
C GLY A 7 4.68 4.00 10.11
N ALA A 8 4.06 3.17 10.90
CA ALA A 8 4.69 2.69 12.11
C ALA A 8 5.44 1.38 11.83
N LEU A 9 6.77 1.43 11.70
CA LEU A 9 7.62 0.27 11.48
C LEU A 9 7.38 -0.86 12.49
N THR A 10 7.74 -2.08 12.10
CA THR A 10 7.68 -3.25 12.99
C THR A 10 8.44 -2.94 14.30
N GLY A 11 7.80 -3.16 15.44
CA GLY A 11 8.49 -3.08 16.74
C GLY A 11 8.27 -1.84 17.57
N ILE A 12 7.63 -0.79 17.06
CA ILE A 12 7.36 0.42 17.84
C ILE A 12 6.08 0.36 18.70
N GLY A 13 5.48 -0.83 18.86
CA GLY A 13 4.34 -1.01 19.77
C GLY A 13 2.95 -0.75 19.19
N LYS A 14 2.72 -0.88 17.88
CA LYS A 14 1.41 -0.69 17.22
C LYS A 14 0.26 -1.39 17.94
N THR A 15 0.46 -2.66 18.30
CA THR A 15 -0.55 -3.48 18.99
C THR A 15 -0.87 -2.96 20.39
N TYR A 16 0.15 -2.48 21.12
CA TYR A 16 -0.05 -1.81 22.42
C TYR A 16 -0.82 -0.49 22.25
N LEU A 17 -0.47 0.31 21.23
CA LEU A 17 -1.20 1.53 20.91
C LEU A 17 -2.69 1.22 20.70
N ALA A 18 -3.01 0.22 19.90
CA ALA A 18 -4.39 -0.20 19.64
C ALA A 18 -5.10 -0.69 20.92
N ALA A 19 -4.40 -1.43 21.78
CA ALA A 19 -4.94 -1.89 23.05
C ALA A 19 -5.23 -0.73 24.01
N PHE A 20 -4.37 0.30 24.04
CA PHE A 20 -4.58 1.50 24.84
C PHE A 20 -5.70 2.39 24.30
N ASP A 21 -5.73 2.64 23.00
CA ASP A 21 -6.74 3.49 22.32
C ASP A 21 -8.16 2.89 22.45
N SER A 22 -8.24 1.55 22.44
CA SER A 22 -9.52 0.84 22.55
C SER A 22 -10.09 0.72 23.97
N ARG A 23 -9.47 1.32 25.01
CA ARG A 23 -9.85 1.10 26.43
C ARG A 23 -11.30 1.46 26.76
N GLU A 24 -11.84 2.48 26.14
CA GLU A 24 -13.20 2.96 26.41
C GLU A 24 -14.29 2.18 25.67
N TYR A 25 -13.88 1.24 24.81
CA TYR A 25 -14.81 0.41 24.03
C TYR A 25 -14.93 -0.97 24.67
N ARG A 26 -16.15 -1.48 24.73
CA ARG A 26 -16.40 -2.79 25.34
C ARG A 26 -16.12 -3.93 24.36
N ARG A 27 -16.72 -3.89 23.18
CA ARG A 27 -16.65 -4.97 22.19
C ARG A 27 -15.66 -4.63 21.09
N ILE A 28 -14.58 -5.40 21.03
CA ILE A 28 -13.45 -5.16 20.14
C ILE A 28 -13.23 -6.36 19.24
N LEU A 29 -13.00 -6.09 17.95
CA LEU A 29 -12.55 -7.05 16.98
C LEU A 29 -11.12 -6.69 16.55
N PHE A 30 -10.18 -7.61 16.70
CA PHE A 30 -8.83 -7.52 16.15
C PHE A 30 -8.70 -8.50 14.98
N VAL A 31 -8.39 -8.00 13.79
CA VAL A 31 -8.32 -8.78 12.55
C VAL A 31 -6.90 -8.82 12.03
N ALA A 32 -6.39 -10.02 11.73
CA ALA A 32 -5.12 -10.23 11.05
C ALA A 32 -5.18 -11.50 10.18
N HIS A 33 -4.22 -11.65 9.26
CA HIS A 33 -4.21 -12.80 8.35
C HIS A 33 -3.44 -14.02 8.91
N ARG A 34 -2.61 -13.85 9.94
CA ARG A 34 -1.82 -14.93 10.58
C ARG A 34 -2.20 -15.13 12.03
N GLU A 35 -2.30 -16.40 12.43
CA GLU A 35 -2.64 -16.77 13.81
C GLU A 35 -1.59 -16.34 14.82
N GLU A 36 -0.31 -16.32 14.44
CA GLU A 36 0.79 -15.88 15.33
C GLU A 36 0.63 -14.41 15.71
N ILE A 37 0.22 -13.56 14.75
CA ILE A 37 -0.06 -12.13 15.00
C ILE A 37 -1.21 -12.00 16.01
N LEU A 38 -2.28 -12.79 15.83
CA LEU A 38 -3.44 -12.78 16.73
C LEU A 38 -3.08 -13.22 18.15
N LYS A 39 -2.27 -14.28 18.30
CA LYS A 39 -1.77 -14.76 19.61
C LYS A 39 -0.87 -13.72 20.29
N GLN A 40 -0.03 -13.02 19.50
CA GLN A 40 0.81 -11.95 20.02
C GLN A 40 -0.01 -10.73 20.42
N ALA A 41 -1.03 -10.38 19.64
CA ALA A 41 -1.96 -9.30 19.94
C ALA A 41 -2.74 -9.61 21.22
N GLU A 42 -3.24 -10.82 21.39
CA GLU A 42 -3.92 -11.26 22.62
C GLU A 42 -3.06 -11.03 23.87
N LYS A 43 -1.77 -11.41 23.83
CA LYS A 43 -0.83 -11.16 24.93
C LYS A 43 -0.68 -9.68 25.25
N SER A 44 -0.57 -8.83 24.22
CA SER A 44 -0.46 -7.37 24.38
C SER A 44 -1.73 -6.79 25.01
N PHE A 45 -2.91 -7.22 24.54
CA PHE A 45 -4.20 -6.82 25.08
C PHE A 45 -4.39 -7.31 26.53
N LYS A 46 -3.94 -8.52 26.85
CA LYS A 46 -3.95 -9.06 28.22
C LYS A 46 -3.19 -8.15 29.19
N ASN A 47 -2.05 -7.62 28.78
CA ASN A 47 -1.24 -6.72 29.62
C ASN A 47 -1.93 -5.36 29.84
N VAL A 48 -2.67 -4.84 28.86
CA VAL A 48 -3.32 -3.53 28.92
C VAL A 48 -4.74 -3.62 29.52
N ARG A 49 -5.44 -4.73 29.24
CA ARG A 49 -6.85 -4.98 29.62
C ARG A 49 -7.00 -6.35 30.28
N PRO A 50 -6.41 -6.59 31.46
CA PRO A 50 -6.37 -7.91 32.07
C PRO A 50 -7.76 -8.47 32.44
N MET A 51 -8.73 -7.60 32.70
CA MET A 51 -10.09 -7.97 33.12
C MET A 51 -11.05 -8.25 31.97
N SER A 52 -10.71 -7.92 30.74
CA SER A 52 -11.57 -8.18 29.57
C SER A 52 -11.52 -9.65 29.17
N GLU A 53 -12.67 -10.24 28.86
CA GLU A 53 -12.74 -11.59 28.30
C GLU A 53 -12.24 -11.60 26.86
N ARG A 54 -11.35 -12.53 26.54
CA ARG A 54 -10.70 -12.67 25.25
C ARG A 54 -10.99 -14.01 24.61
N GLY A 55 -11.20 -14.02 23.31
CA GLY A 55 -11.45 -15.22 22.54
C GLY A 55 -10.88 -15.16 21.14
N PHE A 56 -10.84 -16.30 20.47
CA PHE A 56 -10.31 -16.44 19.11
C PHE A 56 -11.40 -16.87 18.14
N PHE A 57 -11.32 -16.34 16.91
CA PHE A 57 -12.12 -16.76 15.77
C PHE A 57 -11.20 -17.20 14.63
N ILE A 58 -10.60 -18.39 14.79
CA ILE A 58 -9.58 -18.97 13.91
C ILE A 58 -9.87 -20.46 13.68
N GLY A 59 -9.63 -20.96 12.46
CA GLY A 59 -9.79 -22.36 12.13
C GLY A 59 -11.11 -22.96 12.63
N THR A 60 -11.05 -23.91 13.56
CA THR A 60 -12.21 -24.56 14.21
C THR A 60 -12.69 -23.82 15.46
N GLN A 61 -11.85 -22.97 16.07
CA GLN A 61 -12.23 -22.18 17.25
C GLN A 61 -13.06 -20.96 16.81
N LYS A 62 -14.29 -20.82 17.34
CA LYS A 62 -15.28 -19.82 16.94
C LYS A 62 -15.92 -19.15 18.16
N ASP A 63 -15.12 -18.38 18.91
CA ASP A 63 -15.64 -17.61 20.06
C ASP A 63 -16.47 -16.43 19.55
N THR A 64 -17.73 -16.31 20.00
CA THR A 64 -18.66 -15.25 19.53
C THR A 64 -19.17 -14.35 20.66
N THR A 65 -18.88 -14.66 21.92
CA THR A 65 -19.48 -13.99 23.09
C THR A 65 -18.50 -13.15 23.91
N LYS A 66 -17.20 -13.21 23.57
CA LYS A 66 -16.15 -12.54 24.33
C LYS A 66 -16.10 -11.04 24.05
N ASP A 67 -15.59 -10.26 25.03
CA ASP A 67 -15.45 -8.80 24.88
C ASP A 67 -14.46 -8.43 23.76
N ILE A 68 -13.36 -9.17 23.65
CA ILE A 68 -12.34 -8.97 22.63
C ILE A 68 -12.18 -10.25 21.81
N ILE A 69 -12.40 -10.16 20.51
CA ILE A 69 -12.26 -11.29 19.60
C ILE A 69 -11.08 -11.05 18.67
N PHE A 70 -10.16 -12.02 18.60
CA PHE A 70 -9.02 -12.05 17.70
C PHE A 70 -9.36 -12.99 16.54
N ALA A 71 -9.62 -12.43 15.36
CA ALA A 71 -10.12 -13.16 14.21
C ALA A 71 -9.14 -13.23 13.05
N SER A 72 -8.97 -14.42 12.46
CA SER A 72 -8.29 -14.50 11.18
C SER A 72 -9.23 -14.07 10.04
N VAL A 73 -8.68 -13.32 9.10
CA VAL A 73 -9.41 -12.86 7.90
C VAL A 73 -10.02 -14.02 7.14
N GLN A 74 -9.28 -15.13 7.01
CA GLN A 74 -9.73 -16.34 6.31
C GLN A 74 -10.92 -17.02 7.01
N SER A 75 -11.00 -16.90 8.33
CA SER A 75 -12.11 -17.49 9.10
C SER A 75 -13.32 -16.59 9.15
N LEU A 76 -13.14 -15.30 9.41
CA LEU A 76 -14.25 -14.35 9.62
C LEU A 76 -14.78 -13.76 8.31
N GLY A 77 -13.93 -13.56 7.27
CA GLY A 77 -14.30 -12.91 6.01
C GLY A 77 -15.25 -13.72 5.12
N LYS A 78 -15.73 -14.90 5.57
CA LYS A 78 -16.75 -15.71 4.91
C LYS A 78 -18.13 -15.22 5.29
N ASN A 79 -19.05 -15.14 4.32
CA ASN A 79 -20.42 -14.64 4.54
C ASN A 79 -21.16 -15.34 5.69
N ASP A 80 -21.02 -16.66 5.82
CA ASP A 80 -21.69 -17.42 6.89
C ASP A 80 -21.08 -17.13 8.27
N SER A 81 -19.79 -16.83 8.34
CA SER A 81 -19.12 -16.45 9.59
C SER A 81 -19.49 -15.04 10.03
N LEU A 82 -19.63 -14.10 9.09
CA LEU A 82 -20.05 -12.73 9.38
C LEU A 82 -21.46 -12.69 10.00
N LYS A 83 -22.39 -13.50 9.47
CA LYS A 83 -23.77 -13.58 9.97
C LYS A 83 -23.91 -14.11 11.40
N LEU A 84 -22.86 -14.65 12.00
CA LEU A 84 -22.85 -15.01 13.43
C LEU A 84 -22.86 -13.80 14.36
N PHE A 85 -22.61 -12.61 13.82
CA PHE A 85 -22.62 -11.34 14.55
C PHE A 85 -23.60 -10.37 13.92
N GLN A 86 -24.21 -9.50 14.73
CA GLN A 86 -24.95 -8.36 14.19
C GLN A 86 -23.97 -7.34 13.58
N PRO A 87 -24.37 -6.56 12.56
CA PRO A 87 -23.49 -5.57 11.94
C PRO A 87 -22.89 -4.53 12.91
N ASP A 88 -23.58 -4.19 13.96
CA ASP A 88 -23.20 -3.23 15.01
C ASP A 88 -22.62 -3.90 16.28
N TYR A 89 -22.31 -5.20 16.21
CA TYR A 89 -21.84 -5.98 17.37
C TYR A 89 -20.53 -5.42 17.97
N PHE A 90 -19.58 -5.00 17.12
CA PHE A 90 -18.31 -4.49 17.58
C PHE A 90 -18.31 -2.96 17.62
N ASP A 91 -17.92 -2.39 18.77
CA ASP A 91 -17.75 -0.93 18.92
C ASP A 91 -16.48 -0.45 18.21
N TYR A 92 -15.41 -1.26 18.28
CA TYR A 92 -14.08 -0.91 17.80
C TYR A 92 -13.48 -2.07 17.00
N ILE A 93 -13.06 -1.80 15.78
CA ILE A 93 -12.41 -2.79 14.91
C ILE A 93 -10.99 -2.35 14.63
N ILE A 94 -10.04 -3.26 14.84
CA ILE A 94 -8.62 -3.09 14.51
C ILE A 94 -8.29 -4.05 13.37
N VAL A 95 -7.71 -3.53 12.32
CA VAL A 95 -7.21 -4.33 11.20
C VAL A 95 -5.70 -4.15 11.13
N ASP A 96 -4.97 -5.21 11.45
CA ASP A 96 -3.51 -5.22 11.33
C ASP A 96 -3.08 -5.55 9.90
N GLU A 97 -1.89 -5.10 9.51
CA GLU A 97 -1.39 -5.12 8.14
C GLU A 97 -2.43 -4.55 7.15
N PHE A 98 -2.92 -3.37 7.47
CA PHE A 98 -4.04 -2.73 6.78
C PHE A 98 -3.80 -2.50 5.28
N HIS A 99 -2.56 -2.57 4.81
CA HIS A 99 -2.24 -2.57 3.39
C HIS A 99 -2.85 -3.77 2.64
N HIS A 100 -3.24 -4.84 3.33
CA HIS A 100 -4.01 -5.95 2.74
C HIS A 100 -5.52 -5.72 2.72
N ALA A 101 -6.01 -4.60 3.25
CA ALA A 101 -7.45 -4.32 3.34
C ALA A 101 -8.17 -4.24 1.98
N VAL A 102 -7.44 -4.17 0.88
CA VAL A 102 -7.95 -4.25 -0.50
C VAL A 102 -8.47 -5.66 -0.88
N ALA A 103 -7.96 -6.71 -0.22
CA ALA A 103 -8.37 -8.08 -0.53
C ALA A 103 -9.83 -8.35 -0.13
N GLN A 104 -10.53 -9.15 -0.94
CA GLN A 104 -11.98 -9.40 -0.82
C GLN A 104 -12.42 -9.80 0.60
N ASN A 105 -11.68 -10.69 1.25
CA ASN A 105 -12.04 -11.15 2.61
C ASN A 105 -11.96 -10.02 3.66
N TYR A 106 -11.02 -9.07 3.52
CA TYR A 106 -10.96 -7.88 4.36
C TYR A 106 -12.13 -6.94 4.05
N GLN A 107 -12.41 -6.73 2.76
CA GLN A 107 -13.54 -5.90 2.32
C GLN A 107 -14.87 -6.43 2.85
N ASN A 108 -15.08 -7.75 2.83
CA ASN A 108 -16.29 -8.37 3.38
C ASN A 108 -16.47 -8.00 4.87
N ILE A 109 -15.40 -8.03 5.66
CA ILE A 109 -15.43 -7.68 7.09
C ILE A 109 -15.73 -6.18 7.28
N ILE A 110 -14.98 -5.32 6.56
CA ILE A 110 -15.06 -3.86 6.70
C ILE A 110 -16.44 -3.32 6.25
N GLN A 111 -17.01 -3.92 5.21
CA GLN A 111 -18.33 -3.51 4.69
C GLN A 111 -19.49 -4.06 5.51
N TYR A 112 -19.33 -5.24 6.10
CA TYR A 112 -20.40 -5.86 6.90
C TYR A 112 -20.61 -5.15 8.23
N PHE A 113 -19.52 -4.91 8.98
CA PHE A 113 -19.61 -4.32 10.31
C PHE A 113 -19.73 -2.79 10.27
N LYS A 114 -20.46 -2.26 11.24
CA LYS A 114 -20.68 -0.80 11.44
C LYS A 114 -20.13 -0.35 12.79
N PRO A 115 -18.81 -0.37 13.00
CA PRO A 115 -18.21 0.01 14.27
C PRO A 115 -18.33 1.52 14.49
N LYS A 116 -18.27 1.94 15.76
CA LYS A 116 -18.06 3.36 16.10
C LYS A 116 -16.69 3.86 15.64
N PHE A 117 -15.72 2.93 15.59
CA PHE A 117 -14.34 3.24 15.23
C PHE A 117 -13.64 2.08 14.51
N LEU A 118 -12.98 2.38 13.39
CA LEU A 118 -12.10 1.45 12.68
C LEU A 118 -10.67 2.00 12.72
N LEU A 119 -9.75 1.19 13.24
CA LEU A 119 -8.31 1.48 13.24
C LEU A 119 -7.59 0.55 12.27
N GLY A 120 -6.96 1.10 11.25
CA GLY A 120 -6.00 0.38 10.41
C GLY A 120 -4.57 0.57 10.93
N LEU A 121 -3.83 -0.52 11.09
CA LEU A 121 -2.41 -0.52 11.43
C LEU A 121 -1.60 -1.01 10.23
N THR A 122 -0.58 -0.28 9.82
CA THR A 122 0.33 -0.70 8.73
C THR A 122 1.76 -0.25 8.99
N GLU A 123 2.71 -0.95 8.41
CA GLU A 123 4.13 -0.63 8.48
C GLU A 123 4.59 0.27 7.33
N THR A 124 3.89 0.19 6.21
CA THR A 124 4.27 0.83 4.96
C THR A 124 3.10 1.55 4.33
N PRO A 125 2.99 2.84 4.59
CA PRO A 125 1.91 3.66 4.04
C PRO A 125 2.15 4.13 2.60
N GLU A 126 3.41 4.15 2.16
CA GLU A 126 3.82 4.75 0.87
C GLU A 126 3.75 3.76 -0.31
N ARG A 127 3.02 2.64 -0.14
CA ARG A 127 2.79 1.71 -1.24
C ARG A 127 1.84 2.26 -2.30
N LEU A 128 1.96 1.69 -3.48
CA LEU A 128 1.00 1.79 -4.58
C LEU A 128 -0.44 1.53 -4.10
N ASP A 129 -0.62 0.57 -3.18
CA ASP A 129 -1.90 0.22 -2.54
C ASP A 129 -2.37 1.24 -1.49
N SER A 130 -1.50 2.14 -1.03
CA SER A 130 -1.84 3.10 0.04
C SER A 130 -2.93 4.08 -0.36
N LYS A 131 -3.06 4.37 -1.65
CA LYS A 131 -4.10 5.25 -2.16
C LYS A 131 -5.50 4.68 -1.89
N TYR A 132 -5.69 3.39 -2.14
CA TYR A 132 -6.96 2.70 -1.88
C TYR A 132 -7.16 2.44 -0.38
N VAL A 133 -6.10 2.04 0.30
CA VAL A 133 -6.11 1.82 1.76
C VAL A 133 -6.48 3.10 2.50
N LEU A 134 -5.94 4.25 2.10
CA LEU A 134 -6.33 5.55 2.64
C LEU A 134 -7.79 5.90 2.31
N ALA A 135 -8.28 5.54 1.13
CA ALA A 135 -9.67 5.74 0.76
C ALA A 135 -10.64 4.95 1.66
N ILE A 136 -10.29 3.71 2.05
CA ILE A 136 -11.09 2.90 3.00
C ILE A 136 -11.22 3.62 4.36
N CYS A 137 -10.20 4.38 4.76
CA CYS A 137 -10.18 5.17 6.00
C CYS A 137 -10.57 6.64 5.77
N ASP A 138 -11.23 6.94 4.66
CA ASP A 138 -11.63 8.30 4.29
C ASP A 138 -10.46 9.30 4.34
N TYR A 139 -9.26 8.86 4.02
CA TYR A 139 -8.00 9.64 4.10
C TYR A 139 -7.71 10.22 5.50
N ASN A 140 -8.27 9.62 6.56
CA ASN A 140 -7.99 10.03 7.93
C ASN A 140 -6.70 9.40 8.44
N LEU A 141 -5.61 10.10 8.28
CA LEU A 141 -4.32 9.75 8.85
C LEU A 141 -4.21 10.32 10.27
N VAL A 142 -4.04 9.45 11.27
CA VAL A 142 -4.00 9.89 12.69
C VAL A 142 -2.57 10.06 13.18
N TYR A 143 -1.69 9.14 12.82
CA TYR A 143 -0.32 9.13 13.31
C TYR A 143 0.62 8.47 12.30
N GLU A 144 1.80 9.07 12.15
CA GLU A 144 2.89 8.56 11.34
C GLU A 144 4.20 8.56 12.13
N ALA A 145 4.93 7.44 12.05
CA ALA A 145 6.27 7.32 12.59
C ALA A 145 7.25 6.85 11.50
N PRO A 146 7.79 7.75 10.66
CA PRO A 146 8.82 7.44 9.69
C PRO A 146 10.06 6.83 10.36
N LEU A 147 10.84 6.02 9.62
CA LEU A 147 12.05 5.36 10.09
C LEU A 147 13.00 6.33 10.81
N LYS A 148 13.27 7.48 10.17
CA LYS A 148 14.12 8.55 10.73
C LYS A 148 13.63 9.01 12.10
N LYS A 149 12.34 9.29 12.24
CA LYS A 149 11.75 9.70 13.52
C LYS A 149 11.86 8.60 14.58
N ALA A 150 11.60 7.35 14.21
CA ALA A 150 11.64 6.22 15.16
C ALA A 150 13.07 5.97 15.69
N ILE A 151 14.09 6.11 14.86
CA ILE A 151 15.49 5.99 15.26
C ILE A 151 15.90 7.19 16.13
N ASN A 152 15.65 8.41 15.68
CA ASN A 152 16.04 9.64 16.42
C ASN A 152 15.35 9.75 17.78
N GLN A 153 14.18 9.13 17.96
CA GLN A 153 13.49 9.04 19.25
C GLN A 153 13.96 7.85 20.10
N GLY A 154 14.92 7.07 19.63
CA GLY A 154 15.43 5.89 20.34
C GLY A 154 14.42 4.74 20.46
N TRP A 155 13.39 4.67 19.62
CA TRP A 155 12.44 3.56 19.60
C TRP A 155 12.98 2.35 18.82
N LEU A 156 13.94 2.60 17.95
CA LEU A 156 14.68 1.62 17.16
C LEU A 156 16.17 1.90 17.28
N VAL A 157 17.00 0.86 17.08
CA VAL A 157 18.47 1.05 16.98
C VAL A 157 18.83 1.67 15.63
N PRO A 158 19.94 2.45 15.55
CA PRO A 158 20.49 2.89 14.27
C PRO A 158 20.96 1.73 13.41
N PHE A 159 21.15 1.96 12.13
CA PHE A 159 21.66 0.97 11.19
C PHE A 159 22.98 1.40 10.55
N ARG A 160 23.71 0.39 10.09
CA ARG A 160 24.87 0.52 9.20
C ARG A 160 24.57 -0.24 7.92
N TYR A 161 24.25 0.50 6.87
CA TYR A 161 23.89 -0.04 5.58
C TYR A 161 25.09 -0.07 4.65
N TYR A 162 25.40 -1.24 4.13
CA TYR A 162 26.51 -1.48 3.21
C TYR A 162 25.94 -1.99 1.89
N ALA A 163 25.93 -1.14 0.88
CA ALA A 163 25.56 -1.48 -0.48
C ALA A 163 26.78 -2.04 -1.21
N ILE A 164 26.78 -3.34 -1.45
CA ILE A 164 27.88 -4.10 -2.02
C ILE A 164 27.59 -4.37 -3.49
N PHE A 165 28.50 -3.97 -4.37
CA PHE A 165 28.35 -4.24 -5.80
C PHE A 165 28.51 -5.74 -6.07
N ASP A 166 27.46 -6.39 -6.56
CA ASP A 166 27.44 -7.79 -6.94
C ASP A 166 27.64 -7.93 -8.46
N GLU A 167 28.90 -8.12 -8.86
CA GLU A 167 29.30 -8.38 -10.26
C GLU A 167 29.19 -9.85 -10.65
N THR A 168 28.78 -10.72 -9.73
CA THR A 168 28.75 -12.17 -9.97
C THR A 168 27.53 -12.59 -10.79
N VAL A 169 26.49 -11.76 -10.83
CA VAL A 169 25.22 -12.00 -11.53
C VAL A 169 24.99 -10.93 -12.58
N ASN A 170 24.79 -11.34 -13.83
CA ASN A 170 24.31 -10.46 -14.89
C ASN A 170 22.80 -10.60 -15.06
N TYR A 171 22.05 -9.67 -14.49
CA TYR A 171 20.58 -9.68 -14.53
C TYR A 171 20.00 -9.36 -15.91
N GLU A 172 20.77 -8.80 -16.86
CA GLU A 172 20.32 -8.52 -18.22
C GLU A 172 20.09 -9.80 -19.02
N THR A 173 20.72 -10.92 -18.62
CA THR A 173 20.55 -12.23 -19.25
C THR A 173 19.36 -13.03 -18.71
N ILE A 174 18.68 -12.52 -17.69
CA ILE A 174 17.55 -13.18 -17.05
C ILE A 174 16.26 -12.58 -17.60
N ASP A 175 15.34 -13.42 -18.07
CA ASP A 175 14.03 -13.01 -18.57
C ASP A 175 13.26 -12.22 -17.51
N TYR A 176 12.80 -11.03 -17.90
CA TYR A 176 11.99 -10.16 -17.05
C TYR A 176 10.64 -9.87 -17.72
N ARG A 177 9.55 -10.35 -17.11
CA ARG A 177 8.17 -10.18 -17.61
C ARG A 177 7.21 -9.85 -16.48
N ASN A 178 6.22 -9.01 -16.73
CA ASN A 178 5.18 -8.63 -15.77
C ASN A 178 5.74 -8.13 -14.43
N GLY A 179 6.85 -7.37 -14.47
CA GLY A 179 7.46 -6.81 -13.27
C GLY A 179 8.32 -7.78 -12.45
N LYS A 180 8.55 -9.02 -12.92
CA LYS A 180 9.29 -10.06 -12.21
C LYS A 180 10.32 -10.76 -13.09
N TYR A 181 11.42 -11.19 -12.49
CA TYR A 181 12.37 -12.07 -13.14
C TYR A 181 11.83 -13.51 -13.20
N GLN A 182 12.24 -14.23 -14.24
CA GLN A 182 11.92 -15.64 -14.37
C GLN A 182 12.59 -16.43 -13.23
N THR A 183 11.76 -17.12 -12.43
CA THR A 183 12.13 -17.66 -11.11
C THR A 183 13.31 -18.65 -11.19
N THR A 184 13.28 -19.61 -12.14
CA THR A 184 14.33 -20.65 -12.25
C THR A 184 15.66 -20.04 -12.69
N GLN A 185 15.66 -19.18 -13.71
CA GLN A 185 16.89 -18.52 -14.19
C GLN A 185 17.51 -17.64 -13.10
N LEU A 186 16.68 -16.91 -12.33
CA LEU A 186 17.17 -16.10 -11.23
C LEU A 186 17.73 -16.96 -10.09
N GLU A 187 17.07 -18.07 -9.77
CA GLU A 187 17.53 -19.01 -8.74
C GLU A 187 18.91 -19.60 -9.10
N GLU A 188 19.08 -20.06 -10.33
CA GLU A 188 20.36 -20.58 -10.83
C GLU A 188 21.46 -19.51 -10.78
N ALA A 189 21.14 -18.29 -11.20
CA ALA A 189 22.09 -17.17 -11.18
C ALA A 189 22.52 -16.76 -9.75
N LEU A 190 21.62 -16.87 -8.77
CA LEU A 190 21.89 -16.51 -7.38
C LEU A 190 22.56 -17.62 -6.58
N SER A 191 22.45 -18.90 -7.01
CA SER A 191 22.94 -20.07 -6.29
C SER A 191 24.30 -20.56 -6.82
N ILE A 192 25.24 -19.63 -7.00
CA ILE A 192 26.60 -19.94 -7.51
C ILE A 192 27.65 -19.70 -6.42
N HIS A 193 28.71 -20.53 -6.42
CA HIS A 193 29.80 -20.46 -5.44
C HIS A 193 30.48 -19.08 -5.39
N LYS A 194 30.78 -18.48 -6.54
CA LYS A 194 31.42 -17.16 -6.61
C LYS A 194 30.63 -16.10 -5.85
N ARG A 195 29.30 -16.17 -5.89
CA ARG A 195 28.40 -15.25 -5.16
C ARG A 195 28.38 -15.60 -3.67
N ALA A 196 28.35 -16.88 -3.32
CA ALA A 196 28.42 -17.30 -1.92
C ALA A 196 29.74 -16.87 -1.27
N ASP A 197 30.87 -16.92 -2.01
CA ASP A 197 32.18 -16.41 -1.56
C ASP A 197 32.12 -14.90 -1.26
N LEU A 198 31.49 -14.10 -2.14
CA LEU A 198 31.29 -12.68 -1.94
C LEU A 198 30.48 -12.40 -0.68
N ILE A 199 29.33 -13.08 -0.52
CA ILE A 199 28.45 -12.93 0.63
C ILE A 199 29.17 -13.31 1.93
N PHE A 200 29.83 -14.46 1.93
CA PHE A 200 30.57 -14.99 3.09
C PHE A 200 31.71 -14.06 3.52
N SER A 201 32.48 -13.53 2.56
CA SER A 201 33.58 -12.60 2.85
C SER A 201 33.10 -11.34 3.56
N HIS A 202 31.96 -10.78 3.11
CA HIS A 202 31.36 -9.59 3.74
C HIS A 202 30.72 -9.93 5.10
N TYR A 203 30.06 -11.09 5.24
CA TYR A 203 29.62 -11.58 6.55
C TYR A 203 30.77 -11.63 7.56
N LYS A 204 31.92 -12.18 7.18
CA LYS A 204 33.10 -12.24 8.03
C LYS A 204 33.69 -10.86 8.35
N LYS A 205 33.72 -9.95 7.36
CA LYS A 205 34.22 -8.59 7.50
C LYS A 205 33.46 -7.80 8.57
N TYR A 206 32.13 -7.87 8.55
CA TYR A 206 31.27 -7.06 9.43
C TYR A 206 30.89 -7.76 10.75
N ARG A 207 31.35 -8.97 10.96
CA ARG A 207 31.21 -9.78 12.19
C ARG A 207 29.81 -9.71 12.82
N SER A 208 29.08 -10.79 12.73
CA SER A 208 27.74 -10.92 13.32
C SER A 208 27.70 -12.14 14.23
N THR A 209 26.86 -12.06 15.25
CA THR A 209 26.55 -13.20 16.13
C THR A 209 25.19 -13.80 15.82
N ARG A 210 24.27 -13.01 15.27
CA ARG A 210 22.89 -13.41 14.94
C ARG A 210 22.44 -12.75 13.65
N ALA A 211 22.69 -13.44 12.54
CA ALA A 211 22.37 -12.93 11.21
C ALA A 211 21.13 -13.60 10.61
N MET A 212 20.46 -12.86 9.71
CA MET A 212 19.42 -13.39 8.85
C MET A 212 19.69 -13.02 7.39
N GLY A 213 19.68 -14.03 6.49
CA GLY A 213 19.77 -13.86 5.05
C GLY A 213 18.41 -14.10 4.39
N PHE A 214 17.93 -13.14 3.62
CA PHE A 214 16.68 -13.24 2.86
C PHE A 214 16.95 -13.77 1.46
N CYS A 215 16.57 -15.02 1.23
CA CYS A 215 16.76 -15.76 -0.01
C CYS A 215 15.53 -15.69 -0.91
N MET A 216 15.71 -15.99 -2.18
CA MET A 216 14.66 -15.99 -3.18
C MET A 216 13.82 -17.26 -3.16
N SER A 217 14.47 -18.42 -2.98
CA SER A 217 13.86 -19.75 -3.08
C SER A 217 14.38 -20.71 -2.00
N LYS A 218 13.68 -21.83 -1.84
CA LYS A 218 14.08 -22.91 -0.94
C LYS A 218 15.49 -23.43 -1.28
N HIS A 219 15.74 -23.66 -2.57
CA HIS A 219 17.04 -24.11 -3.06
C HIS A 219 18.15 -23.11 -2.74
N HIS A 220 17.91 -21.81 -2.97
CA HIS A 220 18.88 -20.77 -2.62
C HIS A 220 19.15 -20.70 -1.11
N ALA A 221 18.13 -20.88 -0.25
CA ALA A 221 18.31 -20.90 1.20
C ALA A 221 19.11 -22.13 1.67
N GLU A 222 18.83 -23.33 1.14
CA GLU A 222 19.59 -24.55 1.39
C GLU A 222 21.03 -24.41 0.94
N PHE A 223 21.25 -23.91 -0.28
CA PHE A 223 22.57 -23.69 -0.84
C PHE A 223 23.42 -22.78 0.04
N MET A 224 22.87 -21.66 0.49
CA MET A 224 23.56 -20.72 1.36
C MET A 224 23.82 -21.31 2.75
N ALA A 225 22.87 -22.05 3.32
CA ALA A 225 23.04 -22.70 4.62
C ALA A 225 24.16 -23.76 4.55
N ASP A 226 24.14 -24.62 3.53
CA ASP A 226 25.20 -25.63 3.28
C ASP A 226 26.57 -24.98 3.11
N TYR A 227 26.65 -23.92 2.30
CA TYR A 227 27.88 -23.18 2.08
C TYR A 227 28.47 -22.63 3.39
N PHE A 228 27.66 -21.97 4.23
CA PHE A 228 28.11 -21.42 5.52
C PHE A 228 28.56 -22.51 6.48
N VAL A 229 27.82 -23.63 6.58
CA VAL A 229 28.15 -24.76 7.43
C VAL A 229 29.49 -25.38 6.99
N LYS A 230 29.71 -25.59 5.70
CA LYS A 230 31.00 -26.11 5.15
C LYS A 230 32.18 -25.18 5.45
N HIS A 231 31.93 -23.87 5.64
CA HIS A 231 32.95 -22.89 5.99
C HIS A 231 33.02 -22.57 7.50
N GLY A 232 32.45 -23.46 8.35
CA GLY A 232 32.57 -23.39 9.80
C GLY A 232 31.66 -22.39 10.51
N VAL A 233 30.58 -21.93 9.87
CA VAL A 233 29.57 -21.08 10.48
C VAL A 233 28.27 -21.87 10.65
N SER A 234 27.77 -21.95 11.90
CA SER A 234 26.52 -22.66 12.19
C SER A 234 25.34 -21.92 11.54
N ALA A 235 24.68 -22.56 10.58
CA ALA A 235 23.57 -21.99 9.83
C ALA A 235 22.45 -23.01 9.61
N CYS A 236 21.24 -22.50 9.37
CA CYS A 236 20.11 -23.31 8.91
C CYS A 236 19.27 -22.56 7.88
N ALA A 237 18.45 -23.30 7.13
CA ALA A 237 17.43 -22.77 6.25
C ALA A 237 16.05 -22.77 6.95
N VAL A 238 15.17 -21.82 6.61
CA VAL A 238 13.79 -21.77 7.10
C VAL A 238 12.86 -21.39 5.96
N TYR A 239 12.00 -22.33 5.57
CA TYR A 239 10.99 -22.17 4.53
C TYR A 239 9.81 -23.13 4.76
N SER A 240 8.74 -23.01 4.00
CA SER A 240 7.56 -23.88 4.10
C SER A 240 7.81 -25.27 3.54
N GLY A 241 7.40 -26.31 4.26
CA GLY A 241 7.59 -27.74 3.92
C GLY A 241 8.70 -28.38 4.74
N ASP A 242 8.77 -29.71 4.72
CA ASP A 242 9.69 -30.51 5.55
C ASP A 242 10.91 -31.03 4.78
N GLU A 243 11.05 -30.68 3.51
CA GLU A 243 12.14 -31.13 2.64
C GLU A 243 13.39 -30.26 2.82
N GLY A 244 14.56 -30.86 2.92
CA GLY A 244 15.86 -30.19 2.96
C GLY A 244 16.72 -30.56 4.17
N VAL A 245 18.04 -30.67 3.94
CA VAL A 245 19.02 -31.08 4.95
C VAL A 245 19.21 -30.03 6.04
N HIS A 246 19.14 -28.75 5.65
CA HIS A 246 19.34 -27.63 6.55
C HIS A 246 18.03 -27.00 6.98
N ASN A 247 16.86 -27.47 6.49
CA ASN A 247 15.57 -26.93 6.86
C ASN A 247 15.27 -27.19 8.33
N THR A 248 14.90 -26.15 9.03
CA THR A 248 14.56 -26.20 10.46
C THR A 248 13.23 -25.50 10.68
N ALA A 249 12.36 -26.13 11.46
CA ALA A 249 11.10 -25.50 11.83
C ALA A 249 11.33 -24.10 12.44
N ARG A 250 10.55 -23.14 12.01
CA ARG A 250 10.70 -21.70 12.28
C ARG A 250 10.95 -21.36 13.75
N GLU A 251 10.10 -21.86 14.67
CA GLU A 251 10.25 -21.61 16.10
C GLU A 251 11.53 -22.19 16.70
N LYS A 252 11.91 -23.37 16.24
CA LYS A 252 13.14 -24.05 16.65
C LYS A 252 14.38 -23.30 16.17
N ALA A 253 14.39 -22.85 14.92
CA ALA A 253 15.48 -22.03 14.36
C ALA A 253 15.69 -20.74 15.15
N LEU A 254 14.59 -20.03 15.46
CA LEU A 254 14.64 -18.81 16.27
C LEU A 254 15.15 -19.06 17.69
N SER A 255 14.67 -20.12 18.35
CA SER A 255 15.17 -20.49 19.67
C SER A 255 16.67 -20.76 19.65
N LYS A 256 17.17 -21.48 18.65
CA LYS A 256 18.59 -21.76 18.47
C LYS A 256 19.41 -20.49 18.20
N LEU A 257 18.90 -19.56 17.38
CA LEU A 257 19.57 -18.30 17.08
C LEU A 257 19.70 -17.43 18.35
N VAL A 258 18.62 -17.29 19.12
CA VAL A 258 18.62 -16.52 20.38
C VAL A 258 19.60 -17.11 21.41
N LYS A 259 19.67 -18.43 21.51
CA LYS A 259 20.60 -19.15 22.39
C LYS A 259 22.06 -19.15 21.89
N GLY A 260 22.31 -18.72 20.65
CA GLY A 260 23.65 -18.75 20.05
C GLY A 260 24.09 -20.15 19.59
N GLU A 261 23.16 -21.10 19.49
CA GLU A 261 23.42 -22.44 18.95
C GLU A 261 23.64 -22.41 17.44
N ILE A 262 23.06 -21.43 16.75
CA ILE A 262 23.32 -21.10 15.34
C ILE A 262 23.59 -19.61 15.20
N ASN A 263 24.36 -19.24 14.17
CA ASN A 263 24.73 -17.86 13.90
C ASN A 263 23.89 -17.23 12.79
N VAL A 264 23.42 -18.03 11.82
CA VAL A 264 22.74 -17.52 10.64
C VAL A 264 21.50 -18.34 10.31
N ILE A 265 20.40 -17.64 9.99
CA ILE A 265 19.21 -18.23 9.38
C ILE A 265 19.09 -17.70 7.95
N PHE A 266 18.99 -18.60 6.96
CA PHE A 266 18.61 -18.26 5.59
C PHE A 266 17.13 -18.55 5.39
N SER A 267 16.36 -17.53 4.98
CA SER A 267 14.90 -17.62 4.96
C SER A 267 14.29 -17.24 3.61
N VAL A 268 13.19 -17.91 3.29
CA VAL A 268 12.33 -17.58 2.15
C VAL A 268 10.95 -17.21 2.67
N ASP A 269 10.57 -15.94 2.55
CA ASP A 269 9.26 -15.35 2.89
C ASP A 269 8.64 -15.67 4.27
N MET A 270 9.22 -16.59 5.03
CA MET A 270 8.70 -17.05 6.33
C MET A 270 8.83 -15.99 7.44
N PHE A 271 9.71 -15.01 7.26
CA PHE A 271 9.96 -13.94 8.23
C PHE A 271 9.59 -12.55 7.74
N ASN A 272 8.87 -12.44 6.62
CA ASN A 272 8.39 -11.15 6.15
C ASN A 272 7.36 -10.52 7.13
N GLU A 273 6.62 -11.37 7.89
CA GLU A 273 5.57 -10.92 8.80
C GLU A 273 5.48 -11.81 10.06
N GLY A 274 5.01 -11.25 11.18
CA GLY A 274 4.47 -12.03 12.32
C GLY A 274 5.43 -12.49 13.41
N LEU A 275 6.76 -12.21 13.40
CA LEU A 275 7.64 -12.60 14.51
C LEU A 275 8.61 -11.49 14.94
N ASP A 276 8.90 -11.51 16.23
CA ASP A 276 9.85 -10.63 16.88
C ASP A 276 11.23 -11.28 16.98
N ILE A 277 12.24 -10.71 16.32
CA ILE A 277 13.62 -11.17 16.40
C ILE A 277 14.50 -9.96 16.76
N ALA A 278 14.22 -9.36 17.91
CA ALA A 278 14.95 -8.18 18.37
C ALA A 278 16.47 -8.41 18.50
N SER A 279 16.89 -9.67 18.73
CA SER A 279 18.29 -10.02 18.91
C SER A 279 19.15 -10.02 17.64
N LEU A 280 18.57 -9.84 16.44
CA LEU A 280 19.33 -9.76 15.18
C LEU A 280 20.29 -8.56 15.21
N ASP A 281 21.55 -8.79 14.85
CA ASP A 281 22.58 -7.79 14.70
C ASP A 281 23.05 -7.61 13.23
N MET A 282 22.60 -8.52 12.33
CA MET A 282 22.84 -8.41 10.90
C MET A 282 21.67 -8.93 10.06
N VAL A 283 21.39 -8.22 8.98
CA VAL A 283 20.46 -8.63 7.92
C VAL A 283 21.21 -8.63 6.58
N MET A 284 21.05 -9.69 5.79
CA MET A 284 21.62 -9.83 4.46
C MET A 284 20.51 -9.91 3.42
N MET A 285 20.46 -8.97 2.48
CA MET A 285 19.55 -8.94 1.34
C MET A 285 20.19 -9.71 0.19
N LEU A 286 19.80 -10.98 0.04
CA LEU A 286 20.42 -11.91 -0.91
C LEU A 286 19.61 -12.10 -2.20
N ARG A 287 18.56 -11.34 -2.37
CA ARG A 287 17.72 -11.32 -3.57
C ARG A 287 17.46 -9.89 -4.02
N PRO A 288 17.18 -9.64 -5.31
CA PRO A 288 16.74 -8.33 -5.78
C PRO A 288 15.55 -7.84 -4.97
N THR A 289 15.61 -6.59 -4.52
CA THR A 289 14.51 -5.96 -3.79
C THR A 289 13.51 -5.39 -4.79
N GLU A 290 12.41 -6.10 -5.02
CA GLU A 290 11.35 -5.69 -5.93
C GLU A 290 10.27 -4.85 -5.23
N SER A 291 10.12 -5.01 -3.91
CA SER A 291 9.10 -4.33 -3.10
C SER A 291 9.69 -3.53 -1.95
N PRO A 292 9.49 -2.19 -1.93
CA PRO A 292 9.88 -1.34 -0.80
C PRO A 292 9.37 -1.83 0.54
N THR A 293 8.16 -2.36 0.56
CA THR A 293 7.54 -2.84 1.81
C THR A 293 8.22 -4.08 2.36
N ILE A 294 8.48 -5.07 1.50
CA ILE A 294 9.17 -6.27 1.92
C ILE A 294 10.54 -5.90 2.46
N PHE A 295 11.24 -4.97 1.79
CA PHE A 295 12.51 -4.46 2.25
C PHE A 295 12.42 -3.83 3.65
N LEU A 296 11.50 -2.90 3.86
CA LEU A 296 11.31 -2.22 5.15
C LEU A 296 10.81 -3.19 6.23
N GLN A 297 9.97 -4.16 5.90
CA GLN A 297 9.55 -5.22 6.82
C GLN A 297 10.74 -6.10 7.25
N GLN A 298 11.60 -6.49 6.32
CA GLN A 298 12.81 -7.27 6.60
C GLN A 298 13.80 -6.47 7.46
N LEU A 299 14.03 -5.20 7.11
CA LEU A 299 14.86 -4.28 7.87
C LEU A 299 14.32 -4.05 9.29
N GLY A 300 13.04 -3.75 9.41
CA GLY A 300 12.38 -3.44 10.69
C GLY A 300 12.48 -4.53 11.73
N ARG A 301 12.65 -5.78 11.32
CA ARG A 301 12.87 -6.91 12.23
C ARG A 301 14.16 -6.80 13.00
N GLY A 302 15.21 -6.36 12.32
CA GLY A 302 16.53 -6.16 12.92
C GLY A 302 16.71 -4.81 13.61
N LEU A 303 15.81 -3.84 13.46
CA LEU A 303 15.98 -2.52 14.08
C LEU A 303 15.46 -2.43 15.53
N ARG A 304 14.81 -3.46 16.06
CA ARG A 304 14.27 -3.45 17.42
C ARG A 304 15.36 -3.35 18.47
N LEU A 305 15.03 -2.66 19.55
CA LEU A 305 15.90 -2.57 20.73
C LEU A 305 16.10 -3.95 21.34
N TYR A 306 17.34 -4.26 21.67
CA TYR A 306 17.70 -5.48 22.38
C TYR A 306 18.90 -5.19 23.30
N LYS A 307 19.02 -5.95 24.41
CA LYS A 307 20.13 -5.78 25.34
C LYS A 307 21.48 -5.88 24.62
N ASP A 308 22.37 -4.94 24.88
CA ASP A 308 23.75 -4.85 24.33
C ASP A 308 23.82 -4.70 22.81
N LYS A 309 22.72 -4.35 22.14
CA LYS A 309 22.66 -4.09 20.70
C LYS A 309 22.68 -2.59 20.44
N HIS A 310 23.74 -2.11 19.79
CA HIS A 310 23.95 -0.70 19.52
C HIS A 310 23.48 -0.29 18.12
N TYR A 311 23.53 -1.20 17.14
CA TYR A 311 23.12 -0.96 15.75
C TYR A 311 22.79 -2.29 15.04
N LEU A 312 22.20 -2.16 13.87
CA LEU A 312 21.96 -3.27 12.93
C LEU A 312 22.88 -3.12 11.72
N ASN A 313 23.64 -4.15 11.38
CA ASN A 313 24.32 -4.23 10.09
C ASN A 313 23.37 -4.69 9.01
N VAL A 314 23.33 -4.00 7.88
CA VAL A 314 22.53 -4.36 6.70
C VAL A 314 23.47 -4.53 5.52
N LEU A 315 23.60 -5.74 5.03
CA LEU A 315 24.39 -6.05 3.83
C LEU A 315 23.43 -6.23 2.65
N ASP A 316 23.53 -5.36 1.66
CA ASP A 316 22.68 -5.42 0.46
C ASP A 316 23.54 -5.67 -0.77
N PHE A 317 23.34 -6.83 -1.42
CA PHE A 317 24.12 -7.27 -2.57
C PHE A 317 23.42 -6.83 -3.85
N ILE A 318 23.88 -5.72 -4.40
CA ILE A 318 23.23 -5.00 -5.50
C ILE A 318 23.96 -5.24 -6.82
N GLY A 319 23.26 -5.85 -7.77
CA GLY A 319 23.70 -6.01 -9.15
C GLY A 319 22.94 -5.08 -10.12
N ASN A 320 23.03 -5.35 -11.42
CA ASN A 320 22.38 -4.59 -12.48
C ASN A 320 20.90 -4.97 -12.69
N TYR A 321 20.18 -5.34 -11.62
CA TYR A 321 18.75 -5.68 -11.69
C TYR A 321 17.85 -4.46 -11.83
N LYS A 322 16.66 -4.66 -12.38
CA LYS A 322 15.64 -3.62 -12.52
C LYS A 322 15.34 -2.97 -11.15
N LYS A 323 15.31 -1.64 -11.11
CA LYS A 323 15.05 -0.87 -9.89
C LYS A 323 16.15 -0.93 -8.81
N ALA A 324 17.38 -1.40 -9.12
CA ALA A 324 18.49 -1.39 -8.16
C ALA A 324 18.79 0.01 -7.59
N ASN A 325 18.55 1.07 -8.38
CA ASN A 325 18.70 2.47 -7.97
C ASN A 325 17.62 2.99 -7.00
N PHE A 326 16.71 2.12 -6.51
CA PHE A 326 15.73 2.49 -5.48
C PHE A 326 16.26 2.36 -4.06
N SER A 327 17.31 1.55 -3.83
CA SER A 327 17.84 1.31 -2.48
C SER A 327 18.14 2.60 -1.67
N PRO A 328 18.75 3.67 -2.24
CA PRO A 328 18.97 4.92 -1.50
C PRO A 328 17.68 5.58 -1.01
N TYR A 329 16.63 5.57 -1.83
CA TYR A 329 15.34 6.16 -1.46
C TYR A 329 14.65 5.37 -0.34
N LEU A 330 14.77 4.04 -0.36
CA LEU A 330 14.18 3.17 0.67
C LEU A 330 14.81 3.39 2.03
N MET A 331 16.14 3.59 2.07
CA MET A 331 16.89 3.76 3.31
C MET A 331 16.70 5.15 3.93
N THR A 332 16.55 6.17 3.12
CA THR A 332 16.44 7.56 3.58
C THR A 332 14.98 8.03 3.76
N GLY A 333 14.03 7.36 3.13
CA GLY A 333 12.64 7.84 3.01
C GLY A 333 12.49 9.01 2.03
N ALA A 334 13.53 9.33 1.25
CA ALA A 334 13.47 10.37 0.23
C ALA A 334 12.54 9.95 -0.92
N SER A 335 11.83 10.91 -1.50
CA SER A 335 10.98 10.67 -2.66
C SER A 335 11.67 11.07 -3.98
N LYS A 336 11.33 10.39 -5.07
CA LYS A 336 11.78 10.79 -6.42
C LYS A 336 11.24 12.15 -6.87
N SER A 337 10.24 12.70 -6.21
CA SER A 337 9.78 14.07 -6.43
C SER A 337 10.76 15.10 -5.85
N GLN A 338 11.44 14.77 -4.76
CA GLN A 338 12.45 15.63 -4.11
C GLN A 338 13.82 15.46 -4.80
N PHE A 339 14.22 14.23 -5.08
CA PHE A 339 15.51 13.89 -5.68
C PHE A 339 15.31 13.06 -6.94
N LYS A 340 15.68 13.61 -8.09
CA LYS A 340 15.49 12.92 -9.39
C LYS A 340 16.48 11.78 -9.61
N LYS A 341 17.66 11.83 -8.98
CA LYS A 341 18.74 10.85 -9.16
C LYS A 341 19.08 10.18 -7.83
N ALA A 342 19.33 8.88 -7.88
CA ALA A 342 19.79 8.10 -6.74
C ALA A 342 21.13 8.61 -6.18
N SER A 343 22.03 9.06 -7.05
CA SER A 343 23.32 9.64 -6.66
C SER A 343 23.18 10.92 -5.82
N ASP A 344 22.12 11.70 -6.02
CA ASP A 344 21.88 12.92 -5.24
C ASP A 344 21.40 12.56 -3.81
N VAL A 345 20.59 11.51 -3.69
CA VAL A 345 20.13 10.98 -2.39
C VAL A 345 21.32 10.45 -1.56
N ILE A 346 22.25 9.73 -2.21
CA ILE A 346 23.44 9.17 -1.55
C ILE A 346 24.35 10.27 -0.96
N LYS A 347 24.41 11.44 -1.61
CA LYS A 347 25.25 12.57 -1.20
C LYS A 347 24.61 13.44 -0.11
N GLU A 348 23.35 13.23 0.22
CA GLU A 348 22.60 14.09 1.14
C GLU A 348 22.51 13.47 2.54
N ASP A 349 23.56 13.66 3.33
CA ASP A 349 23.66 13.12 4.70
C ASP A 349 22.53 13.58 5.64
N SER A 350 21.94 14.75 5.37
CA SER A 350 20.84 15.28 6.19
C SER A 350 19.56 14.41 6.14
N LEU A 351 19.45 13.52 5.16
CA LEU A 351 18.34 12.58 5.04
C LEU A 351 18.42 11.41 6.03
N LEU A 352 19.64 11.08 6.51
CA LEU A 352 19.84 9.96 7.41
C LEU A 352 19.30 10.24 8.82
N PRO A 353 18.85 9.20 9.54
CA PRO A 353 18.65 9.28 10.98
C PRO A 353 19.99 9.48 11.71
N GLU A 354 19.91 9.96 12.95
CA GLU A 354 21.09 10.10 13.82
C GLU A 354 21.78 8.74 14.02
N ASP A 355 23.11 8.76 14.09
CA ASP A 355 23.96 7.57 14.27
C ASP A 355 23.85 6.48 13.19
N CYS A 356 23.12 6.73 12.10
CA CYS A 356 23.05 5.84 10.95
C CYS A 356 24.16 6.12 9.94
N ILE A 357 24.62 5.05 9.30
CA ILE A 357 25.66 5.12 8.26
C ILE A 357 25.15 4.41 7.00
N MET A 358 25.39 5.01 5.85
CA MET A 358 25.22 4.38 4.53
C MET A 358 26.56 4.41 3.78
N ASP A 359 27.01 3.25 3.38
CA ASP A 359 28.25 3.06 2.61
C ASP A 359 27.93 2.36 1.29
N PHE A 360 28.15 3.04 0.18
CA PHE A 360 27.91 2.55 -1.17
C PHE A 360 29.24 2.26 -1.88
N ASP A 361 29.38 1.05 -2.43
CA ASP A 361 30.44 0.77 -3.39
C ASP A 361 30.35 1.80 -4.54
N PHE A 362 31.48 2.46 -4.86
CA PHE A 362 31.51 3.50 -5.88
C PHE A 362 30.99 3.04 -7.26
N ARG A 363 31.14 1.75 -7.58
CA ARG A 363 30.61 1.15 -8.82
C ARG A 363 29.08 1.19 -8.89
N LEU A 364 28.40 1.20 -7.73
CA LEU A 364 26.95 1.35 -7.69
C LEU A 364 26.51 2.76 -8.06
N ILE A 365 27.29 3.76 -7.71
CA ILE A 365 26.99 5.15 -8.08
C ILE A 365 27.00 5.27 -9.61
N ASP A 366 28.03 4.73 -10.27
CA ASP A 366 28.11 4.72 -11.74
C ASP A 366 26.97 3.90 -12.37
N LEU A 367 26.60 2.76 -11.76
CA LEU A 367 25.47 1.93 -12.20
C LEU A 367 24.16 2.71 -12.09
N PHE A 368 23.91 3.37 -10.97
CA PHE A 368 22.68 4.14 -10.75
C PHE A 368 22.59 5.34 -11.68
N GLU A 369 23.69 6.05 -11.94
CA GLU A 369 23.72 7.13 -12.92
C GLU A 369 23.37 6.63 -14.33
N LYS A 370 23.90 5.48 -14.75
CA LYS A 370 23.53 4.84 -16.03
C LYS A 370 22.04 4.47 -16.07
N MET A 371 21.51 3.93 -14.98
CA MET A 371 20.09 3.57 -14.87
C MET A 371 19.18 4.81 -14.90
N ASP A 372 19.56 5.89 -14.20
CA ASP A 372 18.81 7.15 -14.18
C ASP A 372 18.85 7.86 -15.56
N HIS A 373 19.92 7.66 -16.36
CA HIS A 373 20.06 8.18 -17.71
C HIS A 373 19.48 7.28 -18.79
N SER A 374 19.26 5.98 -18.54
CA SER A 374 18.64 5.07 -19.49
C SER A 374 17.15 5.42 -19.64
N SER A 375 16.86 6.33 -20.58
CA SER A 375 15.49 6.73 -20.91
C SER A 375 14.79 5.60 -21.68
N ILE A 376 14.30 4.59 -20.97
CA ILE A 376 13.20 3.77 -21.52
C ILE A 376 12.05 4.77 -21.77
N LYS A 377 11.52 4.80 -23.01
CA LYS A 377 10.39 5.69 -23.33
C LYS A 377 9.29 5.45 -22.29
N ILE A 378 8.84 6.50 -21.64
CA ILE A 378 7.83 6.43 -20.58
C ILE A 378 6.56 5.69 -21.03
N GLU A 379 6.24 5.76 -22.32
CA GLU A 379 5.13 5.03 -22.93
C GLU A 379 5.30 3.52 -22.79
N LYS A 380 6.52 3.00 -22.98
CA LYS A 380 6.81 1.57 -22.83
C LYS A 380 6.70 1.14 -21.37
N LEU A 381 7.23 1.94 -20.45
CA LEU A 381 7.11 1.68 -19.01
C LEU A 381 5.64 1.67 -18.54
N LEU A 382 4.83 2.58 -19.09
CA LEU A 382 3.40 2.64 -18.78
C LEU A 382 2.66 1.38 -19.26
N VAL A 383 2.98 0.88 -20.45
CA VAL A 383 2.38 -0.35 -20.99
C VAL A 383 2.81 -1.57 -20.16
N GLU A 384 4.11 -1.70 -19.86
CA GLU A 384 4.63 -2.78 -19.00
C GLU A 384 3.96 -2.77 -17.62
N GLU A 385 3.74 -1.59 -17.05
CA GLU A 385 3.07 -1.41 -15.76
C GLU A 385 1.58 -1.79 -15.82
N TYR A 386 0.89 -1.40 -16.89
CA TYR A 386 -0.51 -1.78 -17.13
C TYR A 386 -0.65 -3.31 -17.21
N GLU A 387 0.19 -3.98 -17.98
CA GLU A 387 0.18 -5.43 -18.13
C GLU A 387 0.53 -6.15 -16.79
N ARG A 388 1.46 -5.59 -16.01
CA ARG A 388 1.77 -6.09 -14.67
C ARG A 388 0.54 -6.04 -13.76
N ILE A 389 -0.13 -4.88 -13.70
CA ILE A 389 -1.32 -4.69 -12.84
C ILE A 389 -2.45 -5.61 -13.30
N LYS A 390 -2.69 -5.71 -14.61
CA LYS A 390 -3.69 -6.59 -15.19
C LYS A 390 -3.45 -8.06 -14.83
N ALA A 391 -2.19 -8.51 -14.88
CA ALA A 391 -1.81 -9.87 -14.52
C ALA A 391 -1.97 -10.13 -13.01
N GLU A 392 -1.66 -9.15 -12.15
CA GLU A 392 -1.84 -9.27 -10.70
C GLU A 392 -3.30 -9.33 -10.28
N LEU A 393 -4.16 -8.54 -10.92
CA LEU A 393 -5.60 -8.51 -10.64
C LEU A 393 -6.34 -9.71 -11.26
N GLY A 394 -5.80 -10.31 -12.33
CA GLY A 394 -6.47 -11.35 -13.10
C GLY A 394 -7.63 -10.84 -13.97
N HIS A 395 -7.80 -9.52 -14.08
CA HIS A 395 -8.78 -8.84 -14.93
C HIS A 395 -8.25 -7.49 -15.42
N ARG A 396 -8.92 -6.89 -16.39
CA ARG A 396 -8.63 -5.53 -16.85
C ARG A 396 -8.83 -4.54 -15.69
N PRO A 397 -7.80 -3.75 -15.31
CA PRO A 397 -7.96 -2.78 -14.24
C PRO A 397 -8.98 -1.68 -14.61
N SER A 398 -9.74 -1.20 -13.65
CA SER A 398 -10.46 0.07 -13.73
C SER A 398 -9.48 1.25 -13.66
N ARG A 399 -9.94 2.49 -13.87
CA ARG A 399 -9.11 3.70 -13.66
C ARG A 399 -8.60 3.78 -12.23
N THR A 400 -9.50 3.52 -11.30
CA THR A 400 -9.21 3.57 -9.86
C THR A 400 -8.20 2.50 -9.48
N GLU A 401 -8.34 1.27 -9.97
CA GLU A 401 -7.37 0.20 -9.74
C GLU A 401 -6.02 0.52 -10.41
N LEU A 402 -6.02 0.96 -11.68
CA LEU A 402 -4.78 1.36 -12.37
C LEU A 402 -4.06 2.47 -11.61
N PHE A 403 -4.79 3.50 -11.14
CA PHE A 403 -4.23 4.58 -10.32
C PHE A 403 -3.68 4.07 -8.99
N THR A 404 -4.39 3.15 -8.36
CA THR A 404 -4.06 2.57 -7.06
C THR A 404 -2.79 1.73 -7.12
N TYR A 405 -2.70 0.82 -8.12
CA TYR A 405 -1.62 -0.15 -8.22
C TYR A 405 -0.42 0.31 -9.05
N MET A 406 -0.52 1.47 -9.72
CA MET A 406 0.56 2.03 -10.53
C MET A 406 1.73 2.53 -9.69
N ASP A 407 2.95 2.18 -10.11
CA ASP A 407 4.20 2.71 -9.54
C ASP A 407 4.19 4.24 -9.49
N GLU A 408 4.47 4.81 -8.31
CA GLU A 408 4.40 6.25 -8.08
C GLU A 408 5.35 7.02 -9.01
N THR A 409 6.49 6.45 -9.34
CA THR A 409 7.44 7.07 -10.27
C THR A 409 6.86 7.18 -11.67
N ILE A 410 6.17 6.12 -12.13
CA ILE A 410 5.50 6.12 -13.43
C ILE A 410 4.38 7.14 -13.40
N TYR A 411 3.54 7.14 -12.36
CA TYR A 411 2.46 8.12 -12.18
C TYR A 411 2.97 9.56 -12.23
N LEU A 412 4.00 9.91 -11.47
CA LEU A 412 4.59 11.26 -11.45
C LEU A 412 5.15 11.67 -12.82
N ASN A 413 5.76 10.74 -13.56
CA ASN A 413 6.30 10.99 -14.88
C ASN A 413 5.23 11.19 -15.96
N ILE A 414 4.04 10.60 -15.82
CA ILE A 414 2.92 10.77 -16.77
C ILE A 414 1.95 11.88 -16.36
N LYS A 415 1.91 12.28 -15.09
CA LYS A 415 0.94 13.24 -14.52
C LYS A 415 0.83 14.53 -15.35
N SER A 416 1.96 15.08 -15.81
CA SER A 416 2.03 16.29 -16.62
C SER A 416 1.91 16.05 -18.12
N LYS A 417 1.91 14.80 -18.58
CA LYS A 417 1.94 14.44 -20.01
C LYS A 417 0.55 14.02 -20.50
N ALA A 418 -0.34 14.98 -20.71
CA ALA A 418 -1.75 14.74 -21.04
C ALA A 418 -2.00 13.74 -22.18
N LYS A 419 -1.09 13.66 -23.18
CA LYS A 419 -1.24 12.78 -24.35
C LYS A 419 -1.11 11.29 -24.03
N ILE A 420 -0.29 10.94 -23.02
CA ILE A 420 0.01 9.54 -22.66
C ILE A 420 -0.61 9.16 -21.30
N ASN A 421 -1.13 10.13 -20.55
CA ASN A 421 -1.71 9.91 -19.24
C ASN A 421 -3.06 9.18 -19.36
N PRO A 422 -3.18 7.89 -18.96
CA PRO A 422 -4.41 7.11 -19.05
C PRO A 422 -5.54 7.73 -18.23
N PHE A 423 -5.24 8.45 -17.16
CA PHE A 423 -6.22 9.09 -16.28
C PHE A 423 -6.87 10.35 -16.86
N LYS A 424 -6.45 10.77 -18.07
CA LYS A 424 -7.03 11.90 -18.80
C LYS A 424 -7.80 11.47 -20.05
N ASN A 425 -7.66 10.22 -20.47
CA ASN A 425 -8.42 9.61 -21.57
C ASN A 425 -8.27 8.08 -21.53
N TYR A 426 -8.93 7.45 -20.58
CA TYR A 426 -8.76 6.03 -20.27
C TYR A 426 -9.23 5.12 -21.42
N LEU A 427 -10.37 5.41 -22.02
CA LEU A 427 -10.88 4.61 -23.14
C LEU A 427 -9.94 4.65 -24.35
N ASN A 428 -9.33 5.79 -24.63
CA ASN A 428 -8.33 5.86 -25.70
C ASN A 428 -7.04 5.11 -25.35
N PHE A 429 -6.64 5.12 -24.06
CA PHE A 429 -5.53 4.30 -23.61
C PHE A 429 -5.83 2.81 -23.80
N LEU A 430 -7.01 2.32 -23.38
CA LEU A 430 -7.44 0.93 -23.58
C LEU A 430 -7.53 0.56 -25.07
N LYS A 431 -8.02 1.48 -25.92
CA LYS A 431 -8.00 1.30 -27.39
C LYS A 431 -6.60 0.99 -27.91
N ASN A 432 -5.60 1.74 -27.45
CA ASN A 432 -4.21 1.55 -27.85
C ASN A 432 -3.60 0.24 -27.34
N GLN A 433 -4.16 -0.33 -26.26
CA GLN A 433 -3.79 -1.65 -25.74
C GLN A 433 -4.61 -2.81 -26.34
N ASN A 434 -5.55 -2.52 -27.26
CA ASN A 434 -6.53 -3.49 -27.80
C ASN A 434 -7.35 -4.18 -26.70
N ASP A 435 -7.73 -3.45 -25.65
CA ASP A 435 -8.38 -3.97 -24.44
C ASP A 435 -9.76 -3.36 -24.19
N LEU A 436 -10.40 -2.82 -25.24
CA LEU A 436 -11.81 -2.41 -25.21
C LEU A 436 -12.72 -3.58 -25.51
N SER A 437 -13.89 -3.61 -24.86
CA SER A 437 -15.01 -4.47 -25.26
C SER A 437 -15.68 -3.94 -26.54
N ASP A 438 -16.45 -4.78 -27.23
CA ASP A 438 -17.22 -4.37 -28.42
C ASP A 438 -18.19 -3.23 -28.11
N GLU A 439 -18.76 -3.22 -26.91
CA GLU A 439 -19.66 -2.18 -26.44
C GLU A 439 -18.93 -0.84 -26.27
N GLU A 440 -17.73 -0.84 -25.66
CA GLU A 440 -16.90 0.37 -25.50
C GLU A 440 -16.36 0.88 -26.84
N ILE A 441 -16.07 -0.02 -27.78
CA ILE A 441 -15.70 0.36 -29.15
C ILE A 441 -16.84 1.14 -29.81
N ALA A 442 -18.09 0.70 -29.61
CA ALA A 442 -19.27 1.39 -30.16
C ALA A 442 -19.49 2.79 -29.57
N TRP A 443 -18.90 3.12 -28.42
CA TRP A 443 -18.98 4.48 -27.85
C TRP A 443 -17.95 5.45 -28.43
N LEU A 444 -16.91 4.96 -29.06
CA LEU A 444 -15.86 5.84 -29.63
C LEU A 444 -16.50 6.87 -30.58
N ASP A 445 -16.07 8.12 -30.43
CA ASP A 445 -16.59 9.26 -31.18
C ASP A 445 -18.09 9.59 -30.93
N THR A 446 -18.66 9.15 -29.80
CA THR A 446 -20.04 9.44 -29.38
C THR A 446 -20.09 10.38 -28.17
N PRO A 447 -21.26 10.95 -27.84
CA PRO A 447 -21.45 11.74 -26.62
C PRO A 447 -21.10 11.01 -25.32
N ALA A 448 -21.19 9.68 -25.28
CA ALA A 448 -20.80 8.87 -24.12
C ALA A 448 -19.32 9.07 -23.75
N VAL A 449 -18.42 8.94 -24.73
CA VAL A 449 -16.97 9.15 -24.49
C VAL A 449 -16.70 10.60 -24.11
N ASN A 450 -17.39 11.58 -24.73
CA ASN A 450 -17.23 12.99 -24.40
C ASN A 450 -17.60 13.28 -22.95
N PHE A 451 -18.69 12.67 -22.46
CA PHE A 451 -19.12 12.81 -21.06
C PHE A 451 -18.11 12.22 -20.08
N ILE A 452 -17.60 10.99 -20.34
CA ILE A 452 -16.56 10.38 -19.52
C ILE A 452 -15.28 11.23 -19.52
N ASN A 453 -14.81 11.65 -20.69
CA ASN A 453 -13.62 12.48 -20.84
C ASN A 453 -13.75 13.84 -20.12
N MET A 454 -14.95 14.41 -20.10
CA MET A 454 -15.22 15.64 -19.35
C MET A 454 -14.98 15.39 -17.83
N ILE A 455 -15.46 14.28 -17.28
CA ILE A 455 -15.25 13.94 -15.87
C ILE A 455 -13.75 13.78 -15.57
N GLU A 456 -13.02 13.07 -16.44
CA GLU A 456 -11.58 12.84 -16.29
C GLU A 456 -10.73 14.11 -16.36
N LYS A 457 -11.19 15.13 -17.12
CA LYS A 457 -10.41 16.36 -17.38
C LYS A 457 -10.89 17.59 -16.61
N THR A 458 -12.12 17.58 -16.09
CA THR A 458 -12.70 18.78 -15.46
C THR A 458 -11.80 19.32 -14.36
N SER A 459 -11.58 20.63 -14.36
CA SER A 459 -10.79 21.29 -13.32
C SER A 459 -11.60 21.39 -12.02
N MET A 460 -10.93 21.13 -10.90
CA MET A 460 -11.54 21.19 -9.58
C MET A 460 -10.64 21.94 -8.59
N SER A 461 -11.13 23.01 -8.01
CA SER A 461 -10.53 23.64 -6.84
C SER A 461 -11.05 23.04 -5.54
N LYS A 462 -12.26 22.50 -5.58
CA LYS A 462 -12.99 21.75 -4.55
C LYS A 462 -13.76 20.61 -5.21
N THR A 463 -14.18 19.63 -4.42
CA THR A 463 -14.85 18.42 -4.91
C THR A 463 -16.31 18.61 -5.32
N TYR A 464 -16.86 19.83 -5.27
CA TYR A 464 -18.29 20.11 -5.45
C TYR A 464 -18.89 19.60 -6.77
N LYS A 465 -18.11 19.52 -7.85
CA LYS A 465 -18.58 18.98 -9.14
C LYS A 465 -18.89 17.48 -9.06
N LEU A 466 -18.21 16.73 -8.20
CA LEU A 466 -18.38 15.27 -8.09
C LEU A 466 -19.78 14.89 -7.58
N PRO A 467 -20.28 15.39 -6.43
CA PRO A 467 -21.64 15.10 -6.00
C PRO A 467 -22.70 15.68 -6.96
N THR A 468 -22.41 16.76 -7.69
CA THR A 468 -23.34 17.28 -8.71
C THR A 468 -23.52 16.28 -9.86
N ILE A 469 -22.44 15.67 -10.35
CA ILE A 469 -22.51 14.66 -11.41
C ILE A 469 -23.13 13.35 -10.88
N LEU A 470 -22.82 12.96 -9.64
CA LEU A 470 -23.40 11.78 -8.98
C LEU A 470 -24.92 11.91 -8.81
N ALA A 471 -25.46 13.13 -8.63
CA ALA A 471 -26.90 13.36 -8.50
C ALA A 471 -27.71 12.85 -9.71
N PHE A 472 -27.10 12.77 -10.89
CA PHE A 472 -27.70 12.19 -12.08
C PHE A 472 -27.76 10.66 -12.08
N ILE A 473 -27.11 9.98 -11.12
CA ILE A 473 -27.11 8.51 -11.05
C ILE A 473 -28.01 8.04 -9.94
N LYS A 474 -29.20 7.53 -10.30
CA LYS A 474 -30.20 7.05 -9.36
C LYS A 474 -30.59 5.59 -9.65
N ASN A 475 -30.64 4.77 -8.64
CA ASN A 475 -31.08 3.36 -8.74
C ASN A 475 -30.36 2.57 -9.85
N GLY A 476 -29.07 2.88 -10.11
CA GLY A 476 -28.29 2.22 -11.17
C GLY A 476 -28.60 2.72 -12.58
N ARG A 477 -29.28 3.85 -12.72
CA ARG A 477 -29.66 4.49 -13.98
C ARG A 477 -29.14 5.91 -14.06
N LEU A 478 -28.81 6.40 -15.27
CA LEU A 478 -28.46 7.78 -15.53
C LEU A 478 -29.74 8.58 -15.82
N GLU A 479 -30.10 9.51 -14.96
CA GLU A 479 -31.20 10.45 -15.20
C GLU A 479 -30.71 11.64 -16.03
N LEU A 480 -31.55 12.12 -16.97
CA LEU A 480 -31.22 13.31 -17.77
C LEU A 480 -31.70 14.60 -17.14
N LYS A 481 -32.46 14.51 -16.07
CA LYS A 481 -33.05 15.64 -15.36
C LYS A 481 -33.03 15.38 -13.86
N ILE A 482 -32.53 16.34 -13.09
CA ILE A 482 -32.49 16.31 -11.62
C ILE A 482 -33.01 17.62 -11.04
N ASN A 483 -33.53 17.55 -9.81
CA ASN A 483 -34.04 18.70 -9.07
C ASN A 483 -33.18 18.98 -7.81
N ASP A 484 -33.62 19.92 -6.99
CA ASP A 484 -32.93 20.32 -5.77
C ASP A 484 -32.90 19.22 -4.67
N ASP A 485 -33.89 18.31 -4.64
CA ASP A 485 -33.88 17.18 -3.73
C ASP A 485 -32.74 16.21 -4.10
N ASP A 486 -32.56 15.96 -5.38
CA ASP A 486 -31.52 15.11 -5.91
C ASP A 486 -30.12 15.66 -5.63
N LEU A 487 -29.95 16.97 -5.80
CA LEU A 487 -28.71 17.66 -5.46
C LEU A 487 -28.44 17.54 -3.95
N TYR A 488 -29.46 17.77 -3.12
CA TYR A 488 -29.33 17.66 -1.67
C TYR A 488 -28.94 16.25 -1.23
N GLU A 489 -29.65 15.23 -1.70
CA GLU A 489 -29.36 13.84 -1.35
C GLU A 489 -27.92 13.45 -1.72
N SER A 490 -27.49 13.77 -2.93
CA SER A 490 -26.15 13.48 -3.40
C SER A 490 -25.06 14.24 -2.64
N PHE A 491 -25.26 15.51 -2.32
CA PHE A 491 -24.30 16.29 -1.54
C PHE A 491 -24.23 15.82 -0.09
N ASN A 492 -25.38 15.58 0.53
CA ASN A 492 -25.45 15.12 1.90
C ASN A 492 -24.80 13.73 2.04
N ASP A 493 -25.09 12.81 1.13
CA ASP A 493 -24.44 11.50 1.10
C ASP A 493 -22.92 11.64 0.92
N PHE A 494 -22.49 12.37 -0.10
CA PHE A 494 -21.06 12.55 -0.41
C PHE A 494 -20.28 13.15 0.76
N TYR A 495 -20.78 14.20 1.42
CA TYR A 495 -20.09 14.88 2.51
C TYR A 495 -20.34 14.28 3.90
N SER A 496 -21.25 13.32 4.03
CA SER A 496 -21.39 12.51 5.24
C SER A 496 -20.24 11.51 5.41
N HIS A 497 -19.55 11.18 4.32
CA HIS A 497 -18.44 10.23 4.33
C HIS A 497 -17.10 10.94 4.61
N GLY A 498 -16.57 10.69 5.78
CA GLY A 498 -15.21 10.94 6.26
C GLY A 498 -14.50 12.21 5.77
N SER A 499 -13.45 12.03 4.99
CA SER A 499 -12.58 13.11 4.51
C SER A 499 -13.19 13.92 3.36
N ASN A 500 -14.29 13.49 2.74
CA ASN A 500 -14.95 14.26 1.68
C ASN A 500 -15.32 15.66 2.17
N ALA A 501 -15.62 15.80 3.45
CA ALA A 501 -15.95 17.06 4.10
C ALA A 501 -14.78 18.01 4.39
N VAL A 502 -13.54 17.62 4.14
CA VAL A 502 -12.34 18.46 4.40
C VAL A 502 -12.43 19.82 3.71
N ASP A 503 -12.98 19.85 2.49
CA ASP A 503 -13.16 21.10 1.75
C ASP A 503 -14.21 22.03 2.39
N LEU A 504 -15.23 21.47 3.03
CA LEU A 504 -16.23 22.24 3.78
C LEU A 504 -15.69 22.75 5.11
N LEU A 505 -14.93 21.92 5.83
CA LEU A 505 -14.33 22.29 7.12
C LEU A 505 -13.28 23.41 7.02
N ARG A 506 -12.61 23.55 5.89
CA ARG A 506 -11.57 24.56 5.68
C ARG A 506 -12.07 25.92 5.24
N ASP A 507 -13.28 25.99 4.75
CA ASP A 507 -13.89 27.25 4.33
C ASP A 507 -14.68 27.83 5.51
N LYS A 508 -14.35 29.06 5.92
CA LYS A 508 -15.02 29.75 7.04
C LYS A 508 -16.55 29.78 6.91
N ASN A 509 -17.05 29.80 5.68
CA ASN A 509 -18.49 29.87 5.40
C ASN A 509 -19.19 28.50 5.45
N SER A 510 -18.45 27.39 5.54
CA SER A 510 -19.01 26.04 5.52
C SER A 510 -18.54 25.15 6.70
N GLN A 511 -17.89 25.73 7.70
CA GLN A 511 -17.42 24.97 8.87
C GLN A 511 -18.55 24.30 9.67
N THR A 512 -19.77 24.87 9.62
CA THR A 512 -20.97 24.34 10.28
C THR A 512 -21.76 23.37 9.40
N PHE A 513 -21.17 22.85 8.32
CA PHE A 513 -21.87 21.99 7.35
C PHE A 513 -22.59 20.78 7.98
N LYS A 514 -22.16 20.32 9.14
CA LYS A 514 -22.82 19.22 9.87
C LYS A 514 -24.23 19.59 10.36
N GLU A 515 -24.52 20.85 10.45
CA GLU A 515 -25.81 21.39 10.86
C GLU A 515 -26.66 21.85 9.65
N TRP A 516 -26.10 21.68 8.43
CA TRP A 516 -26.75 22.11 7.20
C TRP A 516 -27.95 21.22 6.84
N GLY A 517 -29.02 21.86 6.44
CA GLY A 517 -30.16 21.22 5.82
C GLY A 517 -30.12 21.34 4.29
N LYS A 518 -31.25 21.04 3.67
CA LYS A 518 -31.41 21.09 2.22
C LYS A 518 -31.07 22.46 1.64
N ALA A 519 -31.51 23.55 2.30
CA ALA A 519 -31.36 24.90 1.78
C ALA A 519 -29.88 25.31 1.59
N GLU A 520 -29.01 24.97 2.55
CA GLU A 520 -27.60 25.31 2.51
C GLU A 520 -26.86 24.52 1.43
N TYR A 521 -27.09 23.20 1.34
CA TYR A 521 -26.48 22.34 0.32
C TYR A 521 -26.91 22.74 -1.10
N VAL A 522 -28.21 22.99 -1.31
CA VAL A 522 -28.73 23.42 -2.61
C VAL A 522 -28.18 24.80 -3.00
N LYS A 523 -28.13 25.74 -2.07
CA LYS A 523 -27.51 27.06 -2.31
C LYS A 523 -26.05 26.94 -2.73
N LEU A 524 -25.27 26.04 -2.06
CA LEU A 524 -23.90 25.79 -2.43
C LEU A 524 -23.81 25.18 -3.84
N ALA A 525 -24.61 24.13 -4.12
CA ALA A 525 -24.62 23.43 -5.40
C ALA A 525 -24.98 24.36 -6.56
N ARG A 526 -26.06 25.11 -6.44
CA ARG A 526 -26.55 26.05 -7.48
C ARG A 526 -25.55 27.17 -7.76
N LYS A 527 -24.99 27.79 -6.67
CA LYS A 527 -24.08 28.94 -6.79
C LYS A 527 -22.73 28.56 -7.42
N ASN A 528 -22.26 27.34 -7.21
CA ASN A 528 -20.88 26.96 -7.57
C ASN A 528 -20.85 25.86 -8.67
N PRO A 529 -21.01 24.55 -8.36
CA PRO A 529 -20.78 23.54 -9.39
C PRO A 529 -21.79 23.56 -10.52
N VAL A 530 -23.08 23.80 -10.25
CA VAL A 530 -24.12 23.89 -11.30
C VAL A 530 -23.81 25.04 -12.24
N HIS A 531 -23.59 26.25 -11.70
CA HIS A 531 -23.26 27.44 -12.50
C HIS A 531 -22.02 27.18 -13.39
N PHE A 532 -20.92 26.68 -12.81
CA PHE A 532 -19.68 26.48 -13.56
C PHE A 532 -19.76 25.33 -14.56
N LEU A 533 -20.47 24.22 -14.26
CA LEU A 533 -20.68 23.14 -15.23
C LEU A 533 -21.51 23.64 -16.42
N CYS A 534 -22.59 24.34 -16.20
CA CYS A 534 -23.40 24.90 -17.29
C CYS A 534 -22.65 25.96 -18.12
N GLN A 535 -21.68 26.67 -17.51
CA GLN A 535 -20.88 27.66 -18.22
C GLN A 535 -19.73 27.02 -19.02
N SER A 536 -18.96 26.10 -18.42
CA SER A 536 -17.77 25.51 -19.03
C SER A 536 -18.06 24.33 -19.95
N GLU A 537 -19.17 23.62 -19.71
CA GLU A 537 -19.58 22.37 -20.39
C GLU A 537 -21.03 22.51 -20.89
N SER A 538 -21.34 23.64 -21.52
CA SER A 538 -22.70 23.99 -21.96
C SER A 538 -23.30 23.05 -23.01
N GLU A 539 -22.47 22.28 -23.72
CA GLU A 539 -22.93 21.21 -24.63
C GLU A 539 -23.47 19.99 -23.88
N ILE A 540 -23.09 19.81 -22.61
CA ILE A 540 -23.44 18.66 -21.78
C ILE A 540 -24.48 19.04 -20.74
N PHE A 541 -24.35 20.21 -20.09
CA PHE A 541 -25.17 20.63 -18.96
C PHE A 541 -25.95 21.91 -19.26
N SER A 542 -27.20 21.93 -18.83
CA SER A 542 -28.00 23.13 -18.75
C SER A 542 -28.82 23.15 -17.47
N SER A 543 -29.30 24.32 -17.03
CA SER A 543 -30.14 24.45 -15.85
C SER A 543 -31.12 25.61 -15.97
N ASP A 544 -32.28 25.48 -15.34
CA ASP A 544 -33.23 26.54 -15.03
C ASP A 544 -33.38 26.74 -13.52
N GLU A 545 -34.42 27.40 -13.06
CA GLU A 545 -34.65 27.67 -11.64
C GLU A 545 -34.94 26.41 -10.82
N GLU A 546 -35.59 25.40 -11.41
CA GLU A 546 -36.04 24.17 -10.72
C GLU A 546 -35.11 22.97 -10.97
N PHE A 547 -34.57 22.87 -12.19
CA PHE A 547 -33.92 21.66 -12.65
C PHE A 547 -32.51 21.90 -13.21
N MET A 548 -31.70 20.83 -13.20
CA MET A 548 -30.48 20.69 -13.99
C MET A 548 -30.62 19.54 -14.96
N TYR A 549 -30.11 19.70 -16.16
CA TYR A 549 -30.28 18.77 -17.27
C TYR A 549 -28.95 18.32 -17.83
N LEU A 550 -28.90 17.04 -18.25
CA LEU A 550 -27.92 16.52 -19.19
C LEU A 550 -28.46 16.60 -20.62
N THR A 551 -27.56 16.71 -21.58
CA THR A 551 -27.91 16.70 -23.00
C THR A 551 -28.69 15.43 -23.40
N ASN A 552 -29.72 15.56 -24.22
CA ASN A 552 -30.53 14.44 -24.70
C ASN A 552 -29.73 13.41 -25.53
N SER A 553 -28.56 13.78 -26.02
CA SER A 553 -27.67 12.84 -26.74
C SER A 553 -27.15 11.70 -25.85
N LEU A 554 -27.30 11.80 -24.53
CA LEU A 554 -26.99 10.74 -23.57
C LEU A 554 -28.18 9.78 -23.29
N ALA A 555 -29.37 10.05 -23.85
CA ALA A 555 -30.55 9.21 -23.65
C ALA A 555 -30.35 7.72 -23.98
N PRO A 556 -29.63 7.32 -25.05
CA PRO A 556 -29.38 5.89 -25.34
C PRO A 556 -28.59 5.14 -24.25
N TYR A 557 -27.88 5.87 -23.38
CA TYR A 557 -26.98 5.28 -22.37
C TYR A 557 -27.57 5.28 -20.94
N GLN A 558 -28.81 5.72 -20.75
CA GLN A 558 -29.43 5.86 -19.42
C GLN A 558 -29.48 4.54 -18.62
N GLU A 559 -29.73 3.43 -19.27
CA GLU A 559 -29.80 2.10 -18.64
C GLU A 559 -28.54 1.26 -18.86
N ASN A 560 -27.54 1.84 -19.48
CA ASN A 560 -26.29 1.14 -19.76
C ASN A 560 -25.42 1.03 -18.51
N LEU A 561 -25.39 -0.17 -17.92
CA LEU A 561 -24.68 -0.43 -16.66
C LEU A 561 -23.18 -0.23 -16.79
N LEU A 562 -22.57 -0.62 -17.92
CA LEU A 562 -21.14 -0.46 -18.14
C LEU A 562 -20.77 1.03 -18.26
N PHE A 563 -21.60 1.83 -18.95
CA PHE A 563 -21.40 3.29 -19.02
C PHE A 563 -21.48 3.95 -17.64
N ILE A 564 -22.46 3.56 -16.83
CA ILE A 564 -22.63 4.05 -15.45
C ILE A 564 -21.43 3.64 -14.58
N GLN A 565 -20.91 2.43 -14.74
CA GLN A 565 -19.68 1.99 -14.06
C GLN A 565 -18.49 2.87 -14.43
N HIS A 566 -18.31 3.20 -15.72
CA HIS A 566 -17.25 4.11 -16.16
C HIS A 566 -17.38 5.51 -15.57
N ILE A 567 -18.60 6.04 -15.43
CA ILE A 567 -18.85 7.34 -14.79
C ILE A 567 -18.44 7.29 -13.31
N LYS A 568 -18.90 6.28 -12.58
CA LYS A 568 -18.58 6.11 -11.16
C LYS A 568 -17.09 5.93 -10.92
N ASP A 569 -16.43 5.11 -11.73
CA ASP A 569 -14.99 4.89 -11.66
C ASP A 569 -14.19 6.16 -11.98
N ALA A 570 -14.61 6.95 -12.98
CA ALA A 570 -13.98 8.23 -13.28
C ALA A 570 -14.14 9.25 -12.12
N ILE A 571 -15.32 9.31 -11.50
CA ILE A 571 -15.57 10.16 -10.33
C ILE A 571 -14.73 9.72 -9.13
N GLU A 572 -14.66 8.41 -8.87
CA GLU A 572 -13.87 7.85 -7.78
C GLU A 572 -12.37 8.15 -7.96
N LEU A 573 -11.84 7.95 -9.17
CA LEU A 573 -10.48 8.35 -9.51
C LEU A 573 -10.23 9.83 -9.22
N ARG A 574 -11.11 10.72 -9.68
CA ARG A 574 -10.97 12.17 -9.50
C ARG A 574 -11.00 12.57 -8.02
N LYS A 575 -11.82 11.89 -7.23
CA LYS A 575 -11.88 12.04 -5.77
C LYS A 575 -10.53 11.66 -5.15
N GLN A 576 -10.01 10.50 -5.50
CA GLN A 576 -8.74 10.00 -4.97
C GLN A 576 -7.54 10.87 -5.36
N GLU A 577 -7.43 11.29 -6.62
CA GLU A 577 -6.40 12.24 -7.08
C GLU A 577 -6.46 13.56 -6.30
N PHE A 578 -7.67 14.07 -6.05
CA PHE A 578 -7.86 15.34 -5.36
C PHE A 578 -7.38 15.26 -3.91
N TYR A 579 -7.80 14.24 -3.17
CA TYR A 579 -7.42 14.08 -1.76
C TYR A 579 -5.96 13.72 -1.58
N LYS A 580 -5.37 12.90 -2.46
CA LYS A 580 -3.93 12.65 -2.48
C LYS A 580 -3.13 13.94 -2.59
N ASN A 581 -3.44 14.78 -3.57
CA ASN A 581 -2.76 16.08 -3.75
C ASN A 581 -2.94 17.04 -2.55
N ARG A 582 -4.03 16.88 -1.78
CA ARG A 582 -4.27 17.66 -0.55
C ARG A 582 -3.39 17.20 0.59
N LEU A 583 -3.20 15.88 0.77
CA LEU A 583 -2.32 15.30 1.78
C LEU A 583 -0.86 15.68 1.53
N GLU A 584 -0.38 15.53 0.30
CA GLU A 584 0.98 15.91 -0.10
C GLU A 584 1.32 17.37 0.21
N LYS A 585 0.35 18.29 0.05
CA LYS A 585 0.51 19.71 0.40
C LYS A 585 0.50 20.00 1.91
N LEU A 586 0.02 19.09 2.74
CA LEU A 586 0.05 19.21 4.19
C LEU A 586 1.39 18.75 4.77
N GLU A 587 2.00 17.75 4.14
CA GLU A 587 3.31 17.22 4.51
C GLU A 587 4.47 18.17 4.13
N SER A 588 4.25 19.05 3.14
CA SER A 588 5.24 20.04 2.68
C SER A 588 5.23 21.38 3.46
N LYS A 589 4.35 21.53 4.46
CA LYS A 589 4.27 22.67 5.39
C LYS A 589 4.62 22.25 6.81
#